data_62d4f876c0901533aa837b71e9708a93
#
_entry.id   62d4f876c0901533aa837b71e9708a93
#
_cell.length_a   1.000
_cell.length_b   1.000
_cell.length_c   1.000
_cell.angle_alpha   90.00
_cell.angle_beta   90.00
_cell.angle_gamma   90.00
#
_symmetry.space_group_name_H-M   'P 1'
#
loop_
_entity.id
_entity.type
_entity.pdbx_description
1 polymer ?
#
loop_
_entity_poly.entity_id
_entity_poly.type
_entity_poly.pdbx_seq_one_letter_code
_entity_poly.pdbx_strand_id
1 'polypeptide(L)'
;FSLNVTSDDLPTGTYHFALYRWTKHGIKPDESLVTVADDPIIEAALFGLLQSDGKPGSAALPDANQCDALDLHHHRKWAEAQANHIAENQQLVDHKIQSLTASQRARCKAIGDQIARATNDKIRLMKESELSRANADFYARMAVLQLAANSGDIRASPAVFGTLTVERTR
;
A
#
# COMPACT_ATOMS: atom_id res chain seq x y z
N PHE A 1 24.31 7.99 6.92
CA PHE A 1 24.32 6.91 7.92
C PHE A 1 25.29 5.81 7.46
N SER A 2 26.25 5.41 8.31
CA SER A 2 27.21 4.35 8.00
C SER A 2 27.10 3.22 9.02
N LEU A 3 27.09 1.97 8.53
CA LEU A 3 26.93 0.76 9.32
C LEU A 3 28.00 -0.26 8.95
N ASN A 4 28.60 -0.90 9.95
CA ASN A 4 29.49 -2.06 9.79
C ASN A 4 28.78 -3.32 10.28
N VAL A 5 28.80 -4.36 9.45
CA VAL A 5 28.21 -5.66 9.76
C VAL A 5 29.24 -6.75 9.51
N THR A 6 29.28 -7.74 10.37
CA THR A 6 30.11 -8.94 10.19
C THR A 6 29.23 -10.10 9.73
N SER A 7 29.51 -10.66 8.56
CA SER A 7 28.75 -11.79 7.99
C SER A 7 29.63 -12.65 7.10
N ASP A 8 29.47 -13.97 7.19
CA ASP A 8 30.14 -14.94 6.33
C ASP A 8 29.28 -15.30 5.09
N ASP A 9 27.99 -15.00 5.15
CA ASP A 9 27.01 -15.33 4.10
C ASP A 9 26.85 -14.22 3.04
N LEU A 10 27.43 -13.04 3.28
CA LEU A 10 27.33 -11.89 2.39
C LEU A 10 28.67 -11.56 1.73
N PRO A 11 28.63 -10.99 0.52
CA PRO A 11 29.87 -10.54 -0.14
C PRO A 11 30.50 -9.40 0.70
N THR A 12 31.82 -9.54 0.96
CA THR A 12 32.58 -8.52 1.68
C THR A 12 32.79 -7.30 0.81
N GLY A 13 32.63 -6.10 1.39
CA GLY A 13 32.80 -4.87 0.64
C GLY A 13 32.10 -3.69 1.28
N THR A 14 32.11 -2.57 0.58
CA THR A 14 31.39 -1.36 0.95
C THR A 14 30.30 -1.11 -0.09
N TYR A 15 29.08 -0.98 0.36
CA TYR A 15 27.87 -0.84 -0.44
C TYR A 15 27.11 0.40 -0.07
N HIS A 16 26.45 1.02 -1.06
CA HIS A 16 25.59 2.17 -0.83
C HIS A 16 24.15 1.74 -0.85
N PHE A 17 23.33 2.33 0.01
CA PHE A 17 21.92 2.00 0.12
C PHE A 17 21.06 3.22 0.40
N ALA A 18 19.78 3.09 0.11
CA ALA A 18 18.77 4.06 0.52
C ALA A 18 17.52 3.35 1.06
N LEU A 19 16.85 4.06 1.95
CA LEU A 19 15.55 3.69 2.51
C LEU A 19 14.51 4.69 2.06
N TYR A 20 13.38 4.20 1.61
CA TYR A 20 12.23 5.01 1.24
C TYR A 20 11.02 4.58 2.07
N ARG A 21 10.24 5.55 2.50
CA ARG A 21 8.92 5.30 3.06
C ARG A 21 7.92 5.36 1.93
N TRP A 22 7.14 4.29 1.77
CA TRP A 22 6.02 4.22 0.85
C TRP A 22 4.72 4.30 1.64
N THR A 23 3.87 5.26 1.29
CA THR A 23 2.51 5.40 1.80
C THR A 23 1.56 5.04 0.67
N LYS A 24 0.88 3.91 0.79
CA LYS A 24 -0.13 3.43 -0.15
C LYS A 24 -1.48 4.02 0.20
N HIS A 25 -2.12 4.65 -0.77
CA HIS A 25 -3.48 5.17 -0.67
C HIS A 25 -4.45 4.31 -1.45
N GLY A 26 -5.74 4.39 -1.13
CA GLY A 26 -6.81 3.62 -1.76
C GLY A 26 -7.69 2.92 -0.75
N ILE A 27 -8.29 1.80 -1.17
CA ILE A 27 -9.25 1.06 -0.34
C ILE A 27 -8.60 0.32 0.84
N LYS A 28 -7.30 0.01 0.72
CA LYS A 28 -6.46 -0.55 1.78
C LYS A 28 -5.21 0.30 1.91
N PRO A 29 -5.25 1.36 2.72
CA PRO A 29 -4.06 2.16 2.99
C PRO A 29 -3.04 1.34 3.78
N ASP A 30 -1.75 1.54 3.47
CA ASP A 30 -0.64 0.84 4.10
C ASP A 30 0.61 1.73 4.09
N GLU A 31 1.51 1.51 5.05
CA GLU A 31 2.83 2.12 5.07
C GLU A 31 3.91 1.05 5.16
N SER A 32 4.96 1.21 4.37
CA SER A 32 6.10 0.29 4.37
C SER A 32 7.41 1.03 4.14
N LEU A 33 8.50 0.43 4.62
CA LEU A 33 9.85 0.83 4.26
C LEU A 33 10.36 -0.05 3.11
N VAL A 34 10.93 0.60 2.11
CA VAL A 34 11.52 -0.07 0.95
C VAL A 34 13.00 0.26 0.89
N THR A 35 13.79 -0.79 0.73
CA THR A 35 15.24 -0.71 0.63
C THR A 35 15.67 -0.81 -0.83
N VAL A 36 16.70 -0.06 -1.18
CA VAL A 36 17.46 -0.21 -2.42
C VAL A 36 18.95 -0.17 -2.10
N ALA A 37 19.74 -0.94 -2.83
CA ALA A 37 21.20 -0.94 -2.71
C ALA A 37 21.85 -1.09 -4.10
N ASP A 38 23.14 -0.81 -4.17
CA ASP A 38 23.96 -0.96 -5.38
C ASP A 38 24.28 -2.43 -5.72
N ASP A 39 24.05 -3.35 -4.76
CA ASP A 39 24.20 -4.79 -4.94
C ASP A 39 22.88 -5.53 -4.60
N PRO A 40 22.37 -6.42 -5.46
CA PRO A 40 21.09 -7.10 -5.26
C PRO A 40 21.07 -8.08 -4.08
N ILE A 41 22.22 -8.69 -3.74
CA ILE A 41 22.32 -9.62 -2.59
C ILE A 41 22.22 -8.82 -1.30
N ILE A 42 22.94 -7.69 -1.24
CA ILE A 42 22.88 -6.76 -0.12
C ILE A 42 21.48 -6.17 -0.01
N GLU A 43 20.86 -5.76 -1.11
CA GLU A 43 19.50 -5.22 -1.10
C GLU A 43 18.49 -6.19 -0.46
N ALA A 44 18.58 -7.48 -0.82
CA ALA A 44 17.69 -8.50 -0.27
C ALA A 44 17.89 -8.73 1.24
N ALA A 45 19.12 -8.59 1.74
CA ALA A 45 19.46 -8.76 3.14
C ALA A 45 19.30 -7.50 3.98
N LEU A 46 19.28 -6.32 3.35
CA LEU A 46 19.46 -5.01 4.00
C LEU A 46 18.49 -4.75 5.15
N PHE A 47 17.21 -5.09 4.98
CA PHE A 47 16.21 -4.87 6.04
C PHE A 47 16.53 -5.67 7.31
N GLY A 48 16.95 -6.94 7.16
CA GLY A 48 17.40 -7.75 8.29
C GLY A 48 18.70 -7.22 8.93
N LEU A 49 19.63 -6.75 8.11
CA LEU A 49 20.88 -6.16 8.59
C LEU A 49 20.67 -4.87 9.40
N LEU A 50 19.72 -4.05 8.99
CA LEU A 50 19.36 -2.82 9.72
C LEU A 50 18.67 -3.10 11.05
N GLN A 51 18.07 -4.28 11.22
CA GLN A 51 17.47 -4.72 12.48
C GLN A 51 18.44 -5.49 13.38
N SER A 52 19.58 -5.90 12.85
CA SER A 52 20.62 -6.61 13.61
C SER A 52 21.51 -5.63 14.37
N ASP A 53 22.37 -6.17 15.27
CA ASP A 53 23.31 -5.41 16.08
C ASP A 53 24.52 -4.86 15.25
N GLY A 54 24.23 -4.18 14.14
CA GLY A 54 25.25 -3.50 13.35
C GLY A 54 25.93 -2.38 14.14
N LYS A 55 27.25 -2.27 14.01
CA LYS A 55 28.02 -1.21 14.66
C LYS A 55 28.06 0.05 13.79
N PRO A 56 28.05 1.25 14.40
CA PRO A 56 28.29 2.46 13.64
C PRO A 56 29.57 2.34 12.81
N GLY A 57 29.48 2.63 11.52
CA GLY A 57 30.60 2.60 10.58
C GLY A 57 31.26 3.96 10.43
N SER A 58 32.46 3.95 9.87
CA SER A 58 33.22 5.17 9.52
C SER A 58 33.40 5.36 8.01
N ALA A 59 32.77 4.52 7.19
CA ALA A 59 32.82 4.64 5.74
C ALA A 59 32.18 5.97 5.26
N ALA A 60 32.69 6.51 4.17
CA ALA A 60 32.15 7.71 3.56
C ALA A 60 30.68 7.51 3.16
N LEU A 61 29.89 8.54 3.33
CA LEU A 61 28.49 8.54 2.86
C LEU A 61 28.44 8.55 1.32
N PRO A 62 27.35 8.07 0.72
CA PRO A 62 27.19 8.11 -0.74
C PRO A 62 27.31 9.55 -1.24
N ASP A 63 28.04 9.72 -2.34
CA ASP A 63 28.12 11.00 -3.04
C ASP A 63 26.85 11.27 -3.87
N ALA A 64 26.78 12.43 -4.52
CA ALA A 64 25.60 12.82 -5.32
C ALA A 64 25.30 11.82 -6.44
N ASN A 65 26.33 11.32 -7.14
CA ASN A 65 26.13 10.36 -8.24
C ASN A 65 25.61 9.01 -7.74
N GLN A 66 26.09 8.56 -6.58
CA GLN A 66 25.63 7.34 -5.93
C GLN A 66 24.20 7.49 -5.41
N CYS A 67 23.85 8.63 -4.85
CA CYS A 67 22.46 8.94 -4.46
C CYS A 67 21.54 8.94 -5.68
N ASP A 68 21.94 9.58 -6.79
CA ASP A 68 21.15 9.60 -8.04
C ASP A 68 20.95 8.20 -8.62
N ALA A 69 21.97 7.34 -8.55
CA ALA A 69 21.86 5.95 -8.99
C ALA A 69 20.87 5.14 -8.13
N LEU A 70 20.88 5.31 -6.81
CA LEU A 70 19.95 4.69 -5.88
C LEU A 70 18.51 5.21 -6.11
N ASP A 71 18.35 6.52 -6.33
CA ASP A 71 17.06 7.12 -6.65
C ASP A 71 16.48 6.57 -7.97
N LEU A 72 17.31 6.40 -9.00
CA LEU A 72 16.91 5.82 -10.26
C LEU A 72 16.49 4.34 -10.09
N HIS A 73 17.23 3.58 -9.30
CA HIS A 73 16.89 2.19 -8.99
C HIS A 73 15.57 2.12 -8.20
N HIS A 74 15.42 2.95 -7.18
CA HIS A 74 14.17 3.08 -6.44
C HIS A 74 12.99 3.45 -7.34
N HIS A 75 13.17 4.43 -8.24
CA HIS A 75 12.10 4.87 -9.14
C HIS A 75 11.56 3.75 -10.03
N ARG A 76 12.42 2.86 -10.52
CA ARG A 76 12.00 1.68 -11.30
C ARG A 76 11.15 0.72 -10.46
N LYS A 77 11.57 0.42 -9.23
CA LYS A 77 10.79 -0.42 -8.29
C LYS A 77 9.45 0.24 -7.95
N TRP A 78 9.47 1.54 -7.70
CA TRP A 78 8.27 2.30 -7.38
C TRP A 78 7.29 2.32 -8.55
N ALA A 79 7.75 2.54 -9.78
CA ALA A 79 6.87 2.60 -10.95
C ALA A 79 6.12 1.27 -11.18
N GLU A 80 6.82 0.14 -11.02
CA GLU A 80 6.21 -1.20 -11.10
C GLU A 80 5.20 -1.42 -9.96
N ALA A 81 5.59 -1.11 -8.72
CA ALA A 81 4.73 -1.24 -7.55
C ALA A 81 3.50 -0.33 -7.64
N GLN A 82 3.66 0.89 -8.15
CA GLN A 82 2.58 1.84 -8.40
C GLN A 82 1.55 1.28 -9.38
N ALA A 83 2.00 0.75 -10.53
CA ALA A 83 1.12 0.15 -11.52
C ALA A 83 0.33 -1.04 -10.95
N ASN A 84 1.03 -1.93 -10.23
CA ASN A 84 0.41 -3.08 -9.57
C ASN A 84 -0.61 -2.65 -8.50
N HIS A 85 -0.26 -1.67 -7.67
CA HIS A 85 -1.14 -1.17 -6.62
C HIS A 85 -2.42 -0.53 -7.18
N ILE A 86 -2.31 0.25 -8.25
CA ILE A 86 -3.48 0.83 -8.95
C ILE A 86 -4.40 -0.29 -9.45
N ALA A 87 -3.84 -1.31 -10.11
CA ALA A 87 -4.62 -2.44 -10.63
C ALA A 87 -5.31 -3.23 -9.51
N GLU A 88 -4.60 -3.56 -8.43
CA GLU A 88 -5.14 -4.25 -7.27
C GLU A 88 -6.24 -3.43 -6.58
N ASN A 89 -6.02 -2.12 -6.40
CA ASN A 89 -7.01 -1.22 -5.82
C ASN A 89 -8.29 -1.20 -6.64
N GLN A 90 -8.18 -1.12 -7.98
CA GLN A 90 -9.33 -1.15 -8.87
C GLN A 90 -10.10 -2.46 -8.76
N GLN A 91 -9.41 -3.61 -8.78
CA GLN A 91 -10.05 -4.92 -8.63
C GLN A 91 -10.82 -5.05 -7.30
N LEU A 92 -10.19 -4.59 -6.20
CA LEU A 92 -10.83 -4.63 -4.87
C LEU A 92 -12.06 -3.75 -4.81
N VAL A 93 -12.01 -2.56 -5.42
CA VAL A 93 -13.17 -1.67 -5.51
C VAL A 93 -14.28 -2.30 -6.34
N ASP A 94 -13.97 -2.86 -7.51
CA ASP A 94 -14.94 -3.50 -8.40
C ASP A 94 -15.66 -4.67 -7.70
N HIS A 95 -14.93 -5.51 -6.98
CA HIS A 95 -15.53 -6.58 -6.17
C HIS A 95 -16.46 -6.06 -5.08
N LYS A 96 -16.08 -4.97 -4.40
CA LYS A 96 -16.93 -4.35 -3.37
C LYS A 96 -18.17 -3.71 -3.97
N ILE A 97 -18.05 -3.06 -5.14
CA ILE A 97 -19.18 -2.48 -5.87
C ILE A 97 -20.16 -3.58 -6.30
N GLN A 98 -19.67 -4.69 -6.86
CA GLN A 98 -20.50 -5.83 -7.25
C GLN A 98 -21.25 -6.41 -6.06
N SER A 99 -20.56 -6.64 -4.95
CA SER A 99 -21.16 -7.18 -3.71
C SER A 99 -22.20 -6.21 -3.13
N LEU A 100 -21.90 -4.92 -3.07
CA LEU A 100 -22.80 -3.87 -2.59
C LEU A 100 -24.07 -3.79 -3.47
N THR A 101 -23.89 -3.83 -4.79
CA THR A 101 -25.01 -3.79 -5.76
C THR A 101 -25.91 -5.02 -5.63
N ALA A 102 -25.33 -6.22 -5.52
CA ALA A 102 -26.10 -7.45 -5.33
C ALA A 102 -26.91 -7.43 -4.02
N SER A 103 -26.28 -7.00 -2.93
CA SER A 103 -26.91 -6.85 -1.63
C SER A 103 -28.05 -5.83 -1.66
N GLN A 104 -27.83 -4.68 -2.32
CA GLN A 104 -28.86 -3.66 -2.49
C GLN A 104 -30.07 -4.15 -3.30
N ARG A 105 -29.84 -4.87 -4.40
CA ARG A 105 -30.94 -5.47 -5.19
C ARG A 105 -31.79 -6.41 -4.36
N ALA A 106 -31.15 -7.29 -3.58
CA ALA A 106 -31.87 -8.23 -2.71
C ALA A 106 -32.68 -7.49 -1.64
N ARG A 107 -32.10 -6.46 -1.02
CA ARG A 107 -32.79 -5.63 -0.01
C ARG A 107 -33.96 -4.87 -0.60
N CYS A 108 -33.78 -4.20 -1.74
CA CYS A 108 -34.86 -3.46 -2.42
C CYS A 108 -36.00 -4.39 -2.82
N LYS A 109 -35.68 -5.59 -3.34
CA LYS A 109 -36.70 -6.58 -3.68
C LYS A 109 -37.48 -7.02 -2.44
N ALA A 110 -36.83 -7.35 -1.35
CA ALA A 110 -37.48 -7.80 -0.11
C ALA A 110 -38.40 -6.70 0.47
N ILE A 111 -37.96 -5.44 0.49
CA ILE A 111 -38.77 -4.32 0.95
C ILE A 111 -39.95 -4.07 -0.02
N GLY A 112 -39.70 -4.12 -1.33
CA GLY A 112 -40.75 -3.98 -2.36
C GLY A 112 -41.83 -5.03 -2.23
N ASP A 113 -41.46 -6.30 -1.98
CA ASP A 113 -42.42 -7.40 -1.75
C ASP A 113 -43.24 -7.17 -0.47
N GLN A 114 -42.64 -6.56 0.57
CA GLN A 114 -43.33 -6.18 1.81
C GLN A 114 -44.32 -5.02 1.57
N ILE A 115 -43.94 -4.03 0.78
CA ILE A 115 -44.81 -2.90 0.39
C ILE A 115 -46.04 -3.45 -0.38
N ALA A 116 -45.79 -4.34 -1.34
CA ALA A 116 -46.86 -4.91 -2.15
C ALA A 116 -47.89 -5.76 -1.35
N ARG A 117 -47.44 -6.37 -0.24
CA ARG A 117 -48.29 -7.20 0.64
C ARG A 117 -48.92 -6.40 1.77
N ALA A 118 -48.53 -5.11 1.97
CA ALA A 118 -49.04 -4.30 3.06
C ALA A 118 -50.51 -3.93 2.84
N THR A 119 -51.36 -4.37 3.75
CA THR A 119 -52.81 -4.04 3.77
C THR A 119 -53.10 -2.76 4.55
N ASN A 120 -52.12 -2.27 5.34
CA ASN A 120 -52.25 -1.07 6.16
C ASN A 120 -51.37 0.09 5.59
N ASP A 121 -51.96 1.22 5.33
CA ASP A 121 -51.27 2.40 4.77
C ASP A 121 -50.12 2.90 5.63
N LYS A 122 -50.23 2.83 6.96
CA LYS A 122 -49.16 3.22 7.88
C LYS A 122 -47.93 2.31 7.71
N ILE A 123 -48.14 0.99 7.56
CA ILE A 123 -47.05 0.01 7.30
C ILE A 123 -46.44 0.30 5.95
N ARG A 124 -47.26 0.56 4.92
CA ARG A 124 -46.78 0.89 3.57
C ARG A 124 -45.84 2.08 3.59
N LEU A 125 -46.28 3.21 4.18
CA LEU A 125 -45.48 4.45 4.30
C LEU A 125 -44.17 4.20 5.09
N MET A 126 -44.23 3.40 6.14
CA MET A 126 -43.02 3.04 6.89
C MET A 126 -41.98 2.26 6.01
N LYS A 127 -42.48 1.32 5.20
CA LYS A 127 -41.63 0.53 4.29
C LYS A 127 -41.09 1.35 3.12
N GLU A 128 -41.87 2.26 2.59
CA GLU A 128 -41.40 3.22 1.57
C GLU A 128 -40.29 4.13 2.14
N SER A 129 -40.42 4.59 3.39
CA SER A 129 -39.36 5.33 4.07
C SER A 129 -38.12 4.47 4.30
N GLU A 130 -38.28 3.19 4.65
CA GLU A 130 -37.15 2.23 4.78
C GLU A 130 -36.43 2.03 3.44
N LEU A 131 -37.15 1.90 2.34
CA LEU A 131 -36.60 1.78 0.99
C LEU A 131 -35.81 3.04 0.59
N SER A 132 -36.37 4.22 0.87
CA SER A 132 -35.71 5.49 0.61
C SER A 132 -34.38 5.61 1.37
N ARG A 133 -34.34 5.26 2.66
CA ARG A 133 -33.10 5.24 3.45
C ARG A 133 -32.09 4.22 2.92
N ALA A 134 -32.55 3.01 2.55
CA ALA A 134 -31.68 1.99 1.97
C ALA A 134 -31.02 2.44 0.67
N ASN A 135 -31.74 3.17 -0.17
CA ASN A 135 -31.20 3.76 -1.39
C ASN A 135 -30.19 4.88 -1.08
N ALA A 136 -30.49 5.77 -0.15
CA ALA A 136 -29.57 6.83 0.26
C ALA A 136 -28.25 6.26 0.81
N ASP A 137 -28.30 5.24 1.68
CA ASP A 137 -27.13 4.55 2.21
C ASP A 137 -26.30 3.88 1.10
N PHE A 138 -26.98 3.26 0.13
CA PHE A 138 -26.31 2.64 -1.02
C PHE A 138 -25.53 3.67 -1.83
N TYR A 139 -26.15 4.79 -2.21
CA TYR A 139 -25.48 5.84 -2.98
C TYR A 139 -24.32 6.47 -2.22
N ALA A 140 -24.46 6.69 -0.90
CA ALA A 140 -23.39 7.20 -0.07
C ALA A 140 -22.16 6.26 -0.06
N ARG A 141 -22.39 4.93 0.08
CA ARG A 141 -21.33 3.92 0.04
C ARG A 141 -20.71 3.80 -1.35
N MET A 142 -21.52 3.89 -2.42
CA MET A 142 -21.01 3.91 -3.79
C MET A 142 -20.07 5.08 -4.04
N ALA A 143 -20.43 6.29 -3.58
CA ALA A 143 -19.57 7.47 -3.70
C ALA A 143 -18.21 7.27 -3.00
N VAL A 144 -18.19 6.68 -1.80
CA VAL A 144 -16.94 6.37 -1.09
C VAL A 144 -16.08 5.37 -1.87
N LEU A 145 -16.67 4.32 -2.45
CA LEU A 145 -15.94 3.34 -3.27
C LEU A 145 -15.37 3.96 -4.55
N GLN A 146 -16.13 4.84 -5.21
CA GLN A 146 -15.66 5.57 -6.40
C GLN A 146 -14.48 6.49 -6.08
N LEU A 147 -14.52 7.20 -4.93
CA LEU A 147 -13.38 7.99 -4.46
C LEU A 147 -12.17 7.11 -4.18
N ALA A 148 -12.36 5.95 -3.54
CA ALA A 148 -11.28 5.01 -3.27
C ALA A 148 -10.66 4.43 -4.57
N ALA A 149 -11.46 4.20 -5.61
CA ALA A 149 -10.97 3.77 -6.91
C ALA A 149 -9.99 4.79 -7.52
N ASN A 150 -10.30 6.07 -7.42
CA ASN A 150 -9.52 7.16 -7.98
C ASN A 150 -8.33 7.59 -7.12
N SER A 151 -8.23 7.11 -5.88
CA SER A 151 -7.18 7.50 -4.93
C SER A 151 -6.08 6.44 -4.76
N GLY A 152 -6.09 5.36 -5.57
CA GLY A 152 -5.07 4.32 -5.53
C GLY A 152 -3.73 4.86 -6.05
N ASP A 153 -2.83 5.23 -5.12
CA ASP A 153 -1.47 5.66 -5.44
C ASP A 153 -0.47 5.21 -4.38
N ILE A 154 0.82 5.24 -4.71
CA ILE A 154 1.92 5.08 -3.76
C ILE A 154 2.73 6.37 -3.74
N ARG A 155 2.77 7.03 -2.60
CA ARG A 155 3.65 8.16 -2.35
C ARG A 155 4.93 7.67 -1.73
N ALA A 156 6.05 7.99 -2.37
CA ALA A 156 7.38 7.65 -1.89
C ALA A 156 8.09 8.91 -1.36
N SER A 157 8.78 8.76 -0.24
CA SER A 157 9.67 9.80 0.29
C SER A 157 10.98 9.18 0.75
N PRO A 158 12.15 9.79 0.45
CA PRO A 158 13.41 9.31 0.96
C PRO A 158 13.45 9.45 2.48
N ALA A 159 13.94 8.42 3.15
CA ALA A 159 14.09 8.39 4.59
C ALA A 159 15.55 8.49 5.00
N VAL A 160 16.42 7.68 4.39
CA VAL A 160 17.84 7.61 4.73
C VAL A 160 18.65 7.19 3.50
N PHE A 161 19.82 7.83 3.33
CA PHE A 161 20.92 7.33 2.50
C PHE A 161 22.06 6.91 3.39
N GLY A 162 22.71 5.81 3.05
CA GLY A 162 23.77 5.27 3.89
C GLY A 162 24.76 4.38 3.16
N THR A 163 25.82 4.03 3.91
CA THR A 163 26.87 3.12 3.49
C THR A 163 26.91 1.93 4.44
N LEU A 164 26.95 0.72 3.88
CA LEU A 164 27.09 -0.54 4.60
C LEU A 164 28.47 -1.14 4.27
N THR A 165 29.25 -1.45 5.29
CA THR A 165 30.49 -2.22 5.15
C THR A 165 30.25 -3.62 5.71
N VAL A 166 30.48 -4.64 4.87
CA VAL A 166 30.39 -6.05 5.25
C VAL A 166 31.81 -6.60 5.41
N GLU A 167 32.10 -7.11 6.59
CA GLU A 167 33.37 -7.76 6.94
C GLU A 167 33.13 -9.25 7.24
N ARG A 168 34.16 -10.09 7.06
CA ARG A 168 34.10 -11.50 7.46
C ARG A 168 34.33 -11.65 8.95
N THR A 169 33.71 -12.67 9.53
CA THR A 169 34.05 -13.14 10.88
C THR A 169 35.52 -13.61 10.88
N ARG A 170 36.31 -13.12 11.83
CA ARG A 170 37.71 -13.54 12.02
C ARG A 170 37.79 -14.81 12.82
#